data_b03dac209aa41c84ccbd458436eb231a
#
_entry.id   b03dac209aa41c84ccbd458436eb231a
#
_cell.length_a   1.000
_cell.length_b   1.000
_cell.length_c   1.000
_cell.angle_alpha   90.00
_cell.angle_beta   90.00
_cell.angle_gamma   90.00
#
_symmetry.space_group_name_H-M   'P 1'
#
loop_
_entity.id
_entity.type
_entity.pdbx_description
1 polymer ?
#
loop_
_entity_poly.entity_id
_entity_poly.type
_entity_poly.pdbx_seq_one_letter_code
_entity_poly.pdbx_strand_id
1 'polypeptide(L)'
;MKNNIQLPQFFSAPSCTLCDLHQGAKNPGVPTRFFEQSEPSSHLPPLIVVGMNPGVREDNTGISFLSPSGSLLTSVYLKHDEILRASVYLTNAARCRTQGNGESPKNKHYKACFPYLLEDIEKIIEHHSAKKSILLCLGSHAYGVVSQHFIGKRHSLRHGFNNQGQPSALLLPNELNIYAT
;
A
#
# COMPACT_ATOMS: atom_id res chain seq x y z
N MET A 1 0.76 18.19 -24.16
CA MET A 1 -0.62 18.07 -23.68
C MET A 1 -0.59 17.20 -22.42
N LYS A 2 -0.93 17.76 -21.25
CA LYS A 2 -1.06 16.94 -20.03
C LYS A 2 -2.31 16.07 -20.23
N ASN A 3 -2.12 14.79 -20.45
CA ASN A 3 -3.22 13.83 -20.39
C ASN A 3 -3.83 13.93 -19.00
N ASN A 4 -5.04 14.43 -18.88
CA ASN A 4 -5.83 14.39 -17.66
C ASN A 4 -6.14 12.91 -17.37
N ILE A 5 -5.22 12.22 -16.70
CA ILE A 5 -5.47 10.87 -16.19
C ILE A 5 -6.49 11.06 -15.07
N GLN A 6 -7.74 10.69 -15.35
CA GLN A 6 -8.77 10.66 -14.30
C GLN A 6 -8.47 9.47 -13.39
N LEU A 7 -7.86 9.76 -12.24
CA LEU A 7 -7.51 8.74 -11.25
C LEU A 7 -8.76 8.09 -10.66
N PRO A 8 -8.70 6.80 -10.31
CA PRO A 8 -9.79 6.14 -9.60
C PRO A 8 -10.04 6.83 -8.26
N GLN A 9 -11.30 6.92 -7.88
CA GLN A 9 -11.67 7.45 -6.57
C GLN A 9 -11.38 6.40 -5.50
N PHE A 10 -10.31 6.61 -4.74
CA PHE A 10 -9.94 5.74 -3.64
C PHE A 10 -10.81 5.98 -2.41
N PHE A 11 -10.94 4.91 -1.62
CA PHE A 11 -11.66 4.98 -0.37
C PHE A 11 -11.03 6.03 0.55
N SER A 12 -11.82 7.03 0.90
CA SER A 12 -11.52 8.01 1.94
C SER A 12 -12.65 7.96 2.96
N ALA A 13 -12.32 7.66 4.21
CA ALA A 13 -13.33 7.55 5.26
C ALA A 13 -12.96 8.39 6.47
N PRO A 14 -13.07 9.72 6.37
CA PRO A 14 -12.82 10.59 7.51
C PRO A 14 -13.79 10.35 8.69
N SER A 15 -14.88 9.66 8.45
CA SER A 15 -15.86 9.22 9.44
C SER A 15 -15.84 7.73 9.74
N CYS A 16 -14.77 7.00 9.39
CA CYS A 16 -14.65 5.57 9.64
C CYS A 16 -14.68 5.24 11.14
N THR A 17 -15.59 4.35 11.54
CA THR A 17 -15.78 3.89 12.93
C THR A 17 -15.68 2.37 13.07
N LEU A 18 -15.14 1.67 12.07
CA LEU A 18 -15.12 0.20 12.00
C LEU A 18 -14.23 -0.48 13.07
N CYS A 19 -13.29 0.24 13.65
CA CYS A 19 -12.46 -0.25 14.74
C CYS A 19 -12.04 0.90 15.66
N ASP A 20 -11.51 0.58 16.82
CA ASP A 20 -11.11 1.54 17.85
C ASP A 20 -9.95 2.50 17.47
N LEU A 21 -9.22 2.24 16.39
CA LEU A 21 -8.15 3.15 15.95
C LEU A 21 -8.68 4.54 15.54
N HIS A 22 -9.93 4.64 15.09
CA HIS A 22 -10.50 5.94 14.70
C HIS A 22 -10.61 6.91 15.87
N GLN A 23 -10.80 6.40 17.11
CA GLN A 23 -11.06 7.24 18.29
C GLN A 23 -9.90 8.18 18.64
N GLY A 24 -8.70 7.85 18.24
CA GLY A 24 -7.53 8.67 18.48
C GLY A 24 -6.87 9.20 17.22
N ALA A 25 -7.40 8.90 16.04
CA ALA A 25 -6.89 9.42 14.78
C ALA A 25 -7.47 10.81 14.50
N LYS A 26 -6.63 11.74 14.07
CA LYS A 26 -7.05 13.06 13.61
C LYS A 26 -7.69 12.99 12.22
N ASN A 27 -7.15 12.15 11.37
CA ASN A 27 -7.67 11.83 10.05
C ASN A 27 -7.88 10.30 9.94
N PRO A 28 -9.04 9.76 10.39
CA PRO A 28 -9.35 8.36 10.23
C PRO A 28 -9.44 7.98 8.74
N GLY A 29 -8.99 6.78 8.41
CA GLY A 29 -9.13 6.27 7.05
C GLY A 29 -8.27 6.99 6.01
N VAL A 30 -7.00 7.28 6.32
CA VAL A 30 -6.06 7.90 5.36
C VAL A 30 -6.08 7.15 4.02
N PRO A 31 -6.41 7.81 2.90
CA PRO A 31 -6.65 7.15 1.62
C PRO A 31 -5.37 6.68 0.93
N THR A 32 -5.55 5.81 -0.06
CA THR A 32 -4.52 5.52 -1.06
C THR A 32 -4.17 6.78 -1.83
N ARG A 33 -2.89 6.98 -2.07
CA ARG A 33 -2.34 8.11 -2.80
C ARG A 33 -1.71 7.64 -4.10
N PHE A 34 -2.07 8.26 -5.21
CA PHE A 34 -1.30 8.17 -6.44
C PHE A 34 -0.02 9.00 -6.29
N PHE A 35 1.13 8.38 -6.55
CA PHE A 35 2.41 9.07 -6.58
C PHE A 35 2.70 9.51 -8.01
N GLU A 36 2.43 10.79 -8.29
CA GLU A 36 2.62 11.38 -9.62
C GLU A 36 4.10 11.32 -10.00
N GLN A 37 4.36 10.67 -11.12
CA GLN A 37 5.67 10.57 -11.74
C GLN A 37 5.66 11.31 -13.07
N SER A 38 6.83 11.71 -13.54
CA SER A 38 6.93 12.61 -14.70
C SER A 38 6.43 12.01 -16.01
N GLU A 39 6.53 10.67 -16.19
CA GLU A 39 6.12 10.01 -17.43
C GLU A 39 5.68 8.55 -17.18
N PRO A 40 4.47 8.28 -16.65
CA PRO A 40 4.03 6.91 -16.48
C PRO A 40 3.84 6.24 -17.85
N SER A 41 4.42 5.06 -17.99
CA SER A 41 4.26 4.22 -19.19
C SER A 41 3.04 3.32 -19.02
N SER A 42 2.10 3.35 -19.95
CA SER A 42 0.94 2.47 -19.96
C SER A 42 1.26 0.99 -20.15
N HIS A 43 2.51 0.66 -20.48
CA HIS A 43 2.94 -0.72 -20.71
C HIS A 43 3.49 -1.42 -19.47
N LEU A 44 3.80 -0.66 -18.41
CA LEU A 44 4.30 -1.23 -17.18
C LEU A 44 3.15 -1.56 -16.22
N PRO A 45 3.24 -2.67 -15.48
CA PRO A 45 2.26 -3.00 -14.46
C PRO A 45 2.25 -1.91 -13.37
N PRO A 46 1.08 -1.55 -12.82
CA PRO A 46 1.03 -0.64 -11.69
C PRO A 46 1.74 -1.24 -10.48
N LEU A 47 2.48 -0.39 -9.77
CA LEU A 47 3.16 -0.71 -8.52
C LEU A 47 2.34 -0.19 -7.35
N ILE A 48 1.86 -1.09 -6.50
CA ILE A 48 1.09 -0.77 -5.30
C ILE A 48 1.97 -1.02 -4.08
N VAL A 49 2.39 0.03 -3.42
CA VAL A 49 3.22 -0.03 -2.22
C VAL A 49 2.32 -0.05 -0.99
N VAL A 50 2.44 -1.10 -0.19
CA VAL A 50 1.61 -1.30 1.01
C VAL A 50 2.47 -1.17 2.26
N GLY A 51 2.25 -0.12 3.04
CA GLY A 51 2.84 0.08 4.37
C GLY A 51 1.99 -0.53 5.49
N MET A 52 2.47 -0.39 6.73
CA MET A 52 1.78 -0.89 7.91
C MET A 52 0.55 -0.04 8.27
N ASN A 53 0.77 1.21 8.63
CA ASN A 53 -0.26 2.19 9.01
C ASN A 53 0.29 3.62 8.95
N PRO A 54 -0.57 4.66 8.93
CA PRO A 54 -0.15 6.05 8.95
C PRO A 54 0.66 6.41 10.20
N GLY A 55 1.66 7.25 10.03
CA GLY A 55 2.39 7.90 11.12
C GLY A 55 1.73 9.21 11.55
N VAL A 56 2.43 9.99 12.39
CA VAL A 56 1.93 11.26 12.92
C VAL A 56 1.67 12.29 11.82
N ARG A 57 2.56 12.40 10.83
CA ARG A 57 2.42 13.38 9.75
C ARG A 57 1.25 13.02 8.85
N GLU A 58 1.11 11.76 8.50
CA GLU A 58 0.01 11.26 7.68
C GLU A 58 -1.33 11.45 8.39
N ASP A 59 -1.38 11.17 9.69
CA ASP A 59 -2.58 11.40 10.50
C ASP A 59 -2.94 12.89 10.62
N ASN A 60 -1.94 13.79 10.64
CA ASN A 60 -2.18 15.22 10.66
C ASN A 60 -2.66 15.81 9.33
N THR A 61 -2.25 15.22 8.23
CA THR A 61 -2.47 15.77 6.87
C THR A 61 -3.51 15.01 6.06
N GLY A 62 -3.83 13.77 6.44
CA GLY A 62 -4.66 12.86 5.64
C GLY A 62 -3.97 12.34 4.37
N ILE A 63 -2.65 12.48 4.25
CA ILE A 63 -1.89 12.09 3.06
C ILE A 63 -0.92 10.95 3.40
N SER A 64 -0.99 9.84 2.68
CA SER A 64 -0.12 8.67 2.88
C SER A 64 1.35 8.97 2.56
N PHE A 65 2.27 8.38 3.31
CA PHE A 65 3.73 8.39 3.08
C PHE A 65 4.37 9.80 3.07
N LEU A 66 4.04 10.64 4.05
CA LEU A 66 4.67 11.95 4.30
C LEU A 66 5.67 11.96 5.46
N SER A 67 5.75 10.89 6.26
CA SER A 67 6.75 10.72 7.31
C SER A 67 8.18 10.65 6.75
N PRO A 68 9.23 10.76 7.57
CA PRO A 68 10.61 10.65 7.08
C PRO A 68 10.87 9.38 6.26
N SER A 69 10.34 8.22 6.70
CA SER A 69 10.45 6.96 5.95
C SER A 69 9.70 7.03 4.61
N GLY A 70 8.49 7.61 4.59
CA GLY A 70 7.73 7.81 3.37
C GLY A 70 8.41 8.79 2.42
N SER A 71 9.01 9.85 2.95
CA SER A 71 9.79 10.82 2.16
C SER A 71 11.03 10.16 1.56
N LEU A 72 11.75 9.32 2.31
CA LEU A 72 12.88 8.56 1.79
C LEU A 72 12.44 7.62 0.65
N LEU A 73 11.35 6.89 0.85
CA LEU A 73 10.77 6.04 -0.19
C LEU A 73 10.49 6.85 -1.47
N THR A 74 9.78 7.96 -1.36
CA THR A 74 9.33 8.75 -2.52
C THR A 74 10.42 9.60 -3.15
N SER A 75 11.42 10.06 -2.39
CA SER A 75 12.49 10.94 -2.90
C SER A 75 13.72 10.20 -3.40
N VAL A 76 13.94 8.98 -2.97
CA VAL A 76 15.12 8.18 -3.32
C VAL A 76 14.72 6.91 -4.07
N TYR A 77 14.01 5.99 -3.41
CA TYR A 77 13.77 4.66 -3.98
C TYR A 77 12.82 4.65 -5.18
N LEU A 78 11.74 5.42 -5.11
CA LEU A 78 10.78 5.50 -6.23
C LEU A 78 11.24 6.41 -7.37
N LYS A 79 12.34 7.11 -7.22
CA LYS A 79 12.96 7.91 -8.29
C LYS A 79 13.99 7.15 -9.12
N HIS A 80 14.14 5.85 -8.89
CA HIS A 80 14.98 5.03 -9.74
C HIS A 80 14.40 4.94 -11.15
N ASP A 81 15.22 5.05 -12.19
CA ASP A 81 14.79 5.19 -13.59
C ASP A 81 13.80 4.14 -14.07
N GLU A 82 13.94 2.90 -13.63
CA GLU A 82 13.01 1.82 -13.98
C GLU A 82 11.64 1.97 -13.31
N ILE A 83 11.60 2.52 -12.08
CA ILE A 83 10.37 2.73 -11.31
C ILE A 83 9.67 4.03 -11.72
N LEU A 84 10.44 5.04 -12.18
CA LEU A 84 9.91 6.34 -12.64
C LEU A 84 8.87 6.21 -13.76
N ARG A 85 8.87 5.09 -14.48
CA ARG A 85 7.97 4.82 -15.61
C ARG A 85 6.72 4.03 -15.19
N ALA A 86 6.67 3.50 -13.97
CA ALA A 86 5.49 2.79 -13.47
C ALA A 86 4.48 3.75 -12.84
N SER A 87 3.20 3.43 -12.93
CA SER A 87 2.17 4.09 -12.11
C SER A 87 2.26 3.57 -10.68
N VAL A 88 2.59 4.45 -9.73
CA VAL A 88 2.83 4.06 -8.33
C VAL A 88 1.69 4.52 -7.44
N TYR A 89 1.19 3.61 -6.62
CA TYR A 89 0.16 3.85 -5.61
C TYR A 89 0.69 3.53 -4.23
N LEU A 90 0.46 4.42 -3.27
CA LEU A 90 0.95 4.32 -1.91
C LEU A 90 -0.24 4.15 -0.95
N THR A 91 -0.27 3.04 -0.24
CA THR A 91 -1.35 2.69 0.68
C THR A 91 -0.85 2.00 1.95
N ASN A 92 -1.74 1.77 2.90
CA ASN A 92 -1.41 1.07 4.15
C ASN A 92 -2.39 -0.07 4.43
N ALA A 93 -1.92 -1.13 5.07
CA ALA A 93 -2.74 -2.26 5.49
C ALA A 93 -3.76 -1.88 6.58
N ALA A 94 -3.42 -0.90 7.44
CA ALA A 94 -4.37 -0.24 8.34
C ALA A 94 -4.39 1.26 8.01
N ARG A 95 -5.58 1.86 7.98
CA ARG A 95 -5.78 3.23 7.47
C ARG A 95 -5.74 4.31 8.55
N CYS A 96 -5.60 3.95 9.81
CA CYS A 96 -5.53 4.87 10.94
C CYS A 96 -4.21 4.70 11.70
N ARG A 97 -3.74 5.78 12.29
CA ARG A 97 -2.58 5.77 13.18
C ARG A 97 -2.91 5.04 14.49
N THR A 98 -1.94 4.29 15.04
CA THR A 98 -1.99 3.79 16.42
C THR A 98 -1.63 4.89 17.42
N GLN A 99 -2.25 4.88 18.62
CA GLN A 99 -2.07 5.95 19.60
C GLN A 99 -0.78 5.84 20.43
N GLY A 100 -0.28 4.62 20.65
CA GLY A 100 0.96 4.40 21.40
C GLY A 100 2.21 4.65 20.55
N ASN A 101 3.28 5.16 21.17
CA ASN A 101 4.58 5.27 20.52
C ASN A 101 5.14 3.88 20.25
N GLY A 102 5.35 3.56 18.97
CA GLY A 102 5.87 2.28 18.51
C GLY A 102 4.87 1.11 18.53
N GLU A 103 3.61 1.35 18.84
CA GLU A 103 2.59 0.31 18.75
C GLU A 103 2.21 0.02 17.31
N SER A 104 2.05 -1.27 17.02
CA SER A 104 1.54 -1.74 15.73
C SER A 104 0.04 -2.01 15.80
N PRO A 105 -0.69 -1.85 14.69
CA PRO A 105 -2.08 -2.28 14.63
C PRO A 105 -2.23 -3.77 14.97
N LYS A 106 -3.30 -4.12 15.66
CA LYS A 106 -3.64 -5.52 15.99
C LYS A 106 -4.37 -6.20 14.83
N ASN A 107 -4.46 -7.52 14.85
CA ASN A 107 -5.12 -8.29 13.79
C ASN A 107 -6.57 -7.84 13.53
N LYS A 108 -7.32 -7.43 14.56
CA LYS A 108 -8.69 -6.91 14.41
C LYS A 108 -8.74 -5.64 13.54
N HIS A 109 -7.72 -4.77 13.65
CA HIS A 109 -7.61 -3.52 12.88
C HIS A 109 -7.36 -3.81 11.40
N TYR A 110 -6.44 -4.73 11.11
CA TYR A 110 -6.19 -5.16 9.73
C TYR A 110 -7.42 -5.81 9.10
N LYS A 111 -8.12 -6.70 9.85
CA LYS A 111 -9.36 -7.31 9.36
C LYS A 111 -10.43 -6.28 9.01
N ALA A 112 -10.57 -5.22 9.82
CA ALA A 112 -11.52 -4.14 9.56
C ALA A 112 -11.13 -3.28 8.35
N CYS A 113 -9.81 -3.05 8.14
CA CYS A 113 -9.32 -2.21 7.04
C CYS A 113 -9.14 -2.96 5.72
N PHE A 114 -8.97 -4.28 5.75
CA PHE A 114 -8.60 -5.05 4.57
C PHE A 114 -9.59 -4.95 3.40
N PRO A 115 -10.92 -4.94 3.60
CA PRO A 115 -11.87 -4.75 2.49
C PRO A 115 -11.60 -3.48 1.67
N TYR A 116 -11.19 -2.40 2.30
CA TYR A 116 -10.85 -1.14 1.62
C TYR A 116 -9.52 -1.22 0.87
N LEU A 117 -8.55 -1.95 1.42
CA LEU A 117 -7.30 -2.20 0.70
C LEU A 117 -7.56 -3.01 -0.56
N LEU A 118 -8.40 -4.05 -0.46
CA LEU A 118 -8.77 -4.88 -1.59
C LEU A 118 -9.51 -4.08 -2.66
N GLU A 119 -10.50 -3.28 -2.27
CA GLU A 119 -11.26 -2.40 -3.18
C GLU A 119 -10.33 -1.42 -3.92
N ASP A 120 -9.36 -0.82 -3.23
CA ASP A 120 -8.39 0.07 -3.88
C ASP A 120 -7.49 -0.68 -4.87
N ILE A 121 -7.04 -1.89 -4.53
CA ILE A 121 -6.25 -2.74 -5.42
C ILE A 121 -7.05 -3.09 -6.68
N GLU A 122 -8.30 -3.50 -6.53
CA GLU A 122 -9.19 -3.82 -7.64
C GLU A 122 -9.43 -2.62 -8.56
N LYS A 123 -9.71 -1.44 -8.00
CA LYS A 123 -9.86 -0.19 -8.75
C LYS A 123 -8.60 0.19 -9.52
N ILE A 124 -7.42 -0.03 -8.96
CA ILE A 124 -6.15 0.23 -9.64
C ILE A 124 -5.97 -0.73 -10.82
N ILE A 125 -6.21 -2.01 -10.61
CA ILE A 125 -6.11 -3.03 -11.66
C ILE A 125 -7.08 -2.73 -12.80
N GLU A 126 -8.33 -2.42 -12.49
CA GLU A 126 -9.36 -2.07 -13.46
C GLU A 126 -9.00 -0.79 -14.24
N HIS A 127 -8.59 0.27 -13.53
CA HIS A 127 -8.20 1.55 -14.15
C HIS A 127 -7.07 1.39 -15.18
N HIS A 128 -6.10 0.53 -14.90
CA HIS A 128 -5.00 0.27 -15.82
C HIS A 128 -5.32 -0.80 -16.87
N SER A 129 -6.49 -1.45 -16.81
CA SER A 129 -6.79 -2.65 -17.58
C SER A 129 -5.65 -3.67 -17.50
N ALA A 130 -5.04 -3.74 -16.32
CA ALA A 130 -3.76 -4.42 -16.13
C ALA A 130 -3.96 -5.92 -15.96
N LYS A 131 -3.30 -6.71 -16.80
CA LYS A 131 -3.22 -8.16 -16.63
C LYS A 131 -2.31 -8.54 -15.45
N LYS A 132 -1.35 -7.66 -15.12
CA LYS A 132 -0.36 -7.86 -14.05
C LYS A 132 -0.29 -6.64 -13.17
N SER A 133 -0.12 -6.84 -11.87
CA SER A 133 0.14 -5.79 -10.90
C SER A 133 1.18 -6.25 -9.90
N ILE A 134 1.91 -5.31 -9.32
CA ILE A 134 2.94 -5.61 -8.33
C ILE A 134 2.50 -5.02 -6.99
N LEU A 135 2.35 -5.85 -5.96
CA LEU A 135 2.20 -5.43 -4.58
C LEU A 135 3.55 -5.50 -3.86
N LEU A 136 4.08 -4.35 -3.50
CA LEU A 136 5.30 -4.24 -2.71
C LEU A 136 4.94 -3.97 -1.25
N CYS A 137 5.09 -4.98 -0.39
CA CYS A 137 4.76 -4.89 1.03
C CYS A 137 5.99 -4.43 1.83
N LEU A 138 5.89 -3.28 2.49
CA LEU A 138 6.96 -2.75 3.33
C LEU A 138 6.85 -3.31 4.75
N GLY A 139 7.76 -4.22 5.06
CA GLY A 139 7.89 -4.83 6.38
C GLY A 139 6.93 -5.99 6.67
N SER A 140 7.17 -6.68 7.78
CA SER A 140 6.50 -7.93 8.17
C SER A 140 5.00 -7.81 8.38
N HIS A 141 4.52 -6.66 8.86
CA HIS A 141 3.09 -6.44 9.11
C HIS A 141 2.31 -6.37 7.81
N ALA A 142 2.70 -5.52 6.87
CA ALA A 142 2.05 -5.39 5.58
C ALA A 142 2.07 -6.72 4.82
N TYR A 143 3.25 -7.35 4.72
CA TYR A 143 3.40 -8.63 4.04
C TYR A 143 2.56 -9.74 4.67
N GLY A 144 2.56 -9.85 6.01
CA GLY A 144 1.77 -10.85 6.72
C GLY A 144 0.25 -10.67 6.54
N VAL A 145 -0.24 -9.43 6.47
CA VAL A 145 -1.66 -9.14 6.24
C VAL A 145 -2.07 -9.48 4.81
N VAL A 146 -1.28 -9.03 3.84
CA VAL A 146 -1.54 -9.27 2.41
C VAL A 146 -1.48 -10.77 2.11
N SER A 147 -0.43 -11.47 2.56
CA SER A 147 -0.30 -12.91 2.35
C SER A 147 -1.42 -13.73 3.03
N GLN A 148 -1.84 -13.34 4.25
CA GLN A 148 -2.95 -14.01 4.92
C GLN A 148 -4.23 -13.95 4.09
N HIS A 149 -4.48 -12.84 3.43
CA HIS A 149 -5.70 -12.69 2.65
C HIS A 149 -5.64 -13.41 1.30
N PHE A 150 -4.60 -13.13 0.51
CA PHE A 150 -4.51 -13.64 -0.85
C PHE A 150 -4.12 -15.11 -0.93
N ILE A 151 -3.41 -15.64 0.08
CA ILE A 151 -2.86 -17.00 0.08
C ILE A 151 -3.52 -17.86 1.17
N GLY A 152 -4.35 -17.26 2.03
CA GLY A 152 -4.99 -17.96 3.16
C GLY A 152 -4.05 -18.24 4.33
N LYS A 153 -2.78 -17.84 4.25
CA LYS A 153 -1.77 -18.07 5.28
C LYS A 153 -0.90 -16.84 5.51
N ARG A 154 -0.73 -16.46 6.79
CA ARG A 154 0.18 -15.38 7.15
C ARG A 154 1.63 -15.84 6.97
N HIS A 155 2.34 -15.22 6.05
CA HIS A 155 3.75 -15.48 5.81
C HIS A 155 4.61 -14.51 6.61
N SER A 156 5.75 -15.00 7.11
CA SER A 156 6.82 -14.15 7.63
C SER A 156 7.67 -13.60 6.49
N LEU A 157 8.50 -12.58 6.76
CA LEU A 157 9.42 -12.03 5.76
C LEU A 157 10.33 -13.09 5.13
N ARG A 158 10.73 -14.12 5.88
CA ARG A 158 11.56 -15.22 5.35
C ARG A 158 10.95 -15.91 4.13
N HIS A 159 9.62 -15.95 4.03
CA HIS A 159 8.95 -16.53 2.87
C HIS A 159 8.93 -15.58 1.66
N GLY A 160 9.20 -14.30 1.87
CA GLY A 160 9.32 -13.31 0.79
C GLY A 160 10.73 -13.22 0.20
N PHE A 161 11.67 -14.03 0.69
CA PHE A 161 13.04 -14.06 0.21
C PHE A 161 13.46 -15.48 -0.12
N ASN A 162 14.23 -15.64 -1.19
CA ASN A 162 14.85 -16.92 -1.54
C ASN A 162 16.06 -17.22 -0.62
N ASN A 163 16.66 -18.40 -0.78
CA ASN A 163 17.82 -18.83 0.02
C ASN A 163 19.08 -17.93 -0.16
N GLN A 164 19.06 -17.03 -1.14
CA GLN A 164 20.14 -16.07 -1.42
C GLN A 164 19.81 -14.67 -0.86
N GLY A 165 18.71 -14.53 -0.12
CA GLY A 165 18.27 -13.25 0.45
C GLY A 165 17.67 -12.28 -0.59
N GLN A 166 17.35 -12.75 -1.78
CA GLN A 166 16.70 -11.93 -2.81
C GLN A 166 15.18 -12.00 -2.65
N PRO A 167 14.45 -10.88 -2.89
CA PRO A 167 12.99 -10.88 -2.88
C PRO A 167 12.43 -11.93 -3.85
N SER A 168 11.51 -12.75 -3.37
CA SER A 168 10.79 -13.71 -4.22
C SER A 168 9.32 -13.31 -4.30
N ALA A 169 8.75 -13.40 -5.50
CA ALA A 169 7.33 -13.13 -5.69
C ALA A 169 6.48 -14.29 -5.15
N LEU A 170 5.43 -13.95 -4.40
CA LEU A 170 4.31 -14.86 -4.23
C LEU A 170 3.36 -14.66 -5.42
N LEU A 171 3.31 -15.63 -6.30
CA LEU A 171 2.45 -15.60 -7.49
C LEU A 171 1.01 -15.93 -7.09
N LEU A 172 0.08 -15.08 -7.48
CA LEU A 172 -1.35 -15.31 -7.30
C LEU A 172 -2.01 -15.73 -8.62
N PRO A 173 -3.13 -16.45 -8.57
CA PRO A 173 -3.83 -16.93 -9.76
C PRO A 173 -4.20 -15.84 -10.78
N ASN A 174 -4.36 -14.59 -10.32
CA ASN A 174 -4.78 -13.45 -11.14
C ASN A 174 -3.59 -12.59 -11.63
N GLU A 175 -2.41 -13.17 -11.77
CA GLU A 175 -1.18 -12.47 -12.17
C GLU A 175 -0.78 -11.28 -11.26
N LEU A 176 -1.29 -11.27 -10.04
CA LEU A 176 -0.88 -10.34 -9.00
C LEU A 176 0.37 -10.89 -8.30
N ASN A 177 1.46 -10.16 -8.35
CA ASN A 177 2.72 -10.54 -7.72
C ASN A 177 2.89 -9.79 -6.41
N ILE A 178 3.11 -10.51 -5.30
CA ILE A 178 3.36 -9.93 -3.98
C ILE A 178 4.84 -10.05 -3.64
N TYR A 179 5.46 -8.93 -3.30
CA TYR A 179 6.84 -8.87 -2.84
C TYR A 179 6.90 -8.34 -1.40
N ALA A 180 7.89 -8.82 -0.65
CA ALA A 180 8.24 -8.31 0.68
C ALA A 180 9.57 -7.53 0.61
N THR A 181 9.68 -6.49 1.41
CA THR A 181 10.92 -5.75 1.66
C THR A 181 11.11 -5.50 3.14
#